data_439b135a6c9675eb716ae9bb0ece39b9
#
_entry.id   439b135a6c9675eb716ae9bb0ece39b9
#
_cell.length_a   1.000
_cell.length_b   1.000
_cell.length_c   1.000
_cell.angle_alpha   90.00
_cell.angle_beta   90.00
_cell.angle_gamma   90.00
#
_symmetry.space_group_name_H-M   'P 1'
#
loop_
_entity.id
_entity.type
_entity.pdbx_description
1 polymer ?
#
loop_
_entity_poly.entity_id
_entity_poly.type
_entity_poly.pdbx_seq_one_letter_code
_entity_poly.pdbx_strand_id
1 'polypeptide(L)'
;LLIETFTGHFIFRCPAKSTFPAVEEFVKSGKSEEIIQILPSNKIVAKTPYEQRKKLNALKLRAIRLVSPDGIVSVLLTSLHDKNKYDAQSIIWLYFRRWEIEVYYRDEKCTLEIEKFHSRTANGIRQELFAAMIMTIITRTMMILSSDFSQRREGEPQFKHAIDVMASEAVFLVPHDPEKAVEIFTSILEEIARVRLYRAKHQRQSMPRVSKKPINKWAESKSRKVKNA
;
A
#
# COMPACT_ATOMS: atom_id res chain seq x y z
N LEU A 1 17.32 1.57 -16.59
CA LEU A 1 16.39 1.68 -17.74
C LEU A 1 15.01 2.20 -17.30
N LEU A 2 14.31 1.55 -16.38
CA LEU A 2 12.97 2.01 -15.93
C LEU A 2 13.03 3.39 -15.22
N ILE A 3 14.07 3.68 -14.48
CA ILE A 3 14.24 4.93 -13.72
C ILE A 3 14.59 6.11 -14.64
N GLU A 4 15.30 5.89 -15.72
CA GLU A 4 15.66 6.94 -16.68
C GLU A 4 14.49 7.38 -17.57
N THR A 5 13.50 6.51 -17.76
CA THR A 5 12.28 6.79 -18.55
C THR A 5 11.10 7.22 -17.66
N PHE A 6 11.22 7.05 -16.34
CA PHE A 6 10.16 7.39 -15.40
C PHE A 6 10.20 8.90 -15.09
N THR A 7 9.17 9.60 -15.47
CA THR A 7 9.04 11.06 -15.26
C THR A 7 8.59 11.45 -13.86
N GLY A 8 8.20 10.48 -13.03
CA GLY A 8 7.75 10.69 -11.66
C GLY A 8 8.85 10.56 -10.62
N HIS A 9 8.47 10.68 -9.35
CA HIS A 9 9.34 10.45 -8.20
C HIS A 9 9.05 9.08 -7.57
N PHE A 10 10.04 8.54 -6.89
CA PHE A 10 9.92 7.25 -6.22
C PHE A 10 10.59 7.24 -4.85
N ILE A 11 10.14 6.32 -3.99
CA ILE A 11 10.73 6.02 -2.70
C ILE A 11 10.82 4.50 -2.59
N PHE A 12 12.02 3.96 -2.37
CA PHE A 12 12.26 2.53 -2.13
C PHE A 12 12.90 2.29 -0.78
N ARG A 13 12.51 1.22 -0.11
CA ARG A 13 13.20 0.74 1.08
C ARG A 13 14.27 -0.28 0.69
N CYS A 14 15.48 -0.03 1.14
CA CYS A 14 16.63 -0.90 0.95
C CYS A 14 17.10 -1.42 2.33
N PRO A 15 17.39 -2.72 2.49
CA PRO A 15 17.96 -3.23 3.74
C PRO A 15 19.38 -2.67 3.93
N ALA A 16 19.84 -2.58 5.19
CA ALA A 16 21.17 -2.07 5.53
C ALA A 16 22.29 -2.92 4.93
N LYS A 17 22.11 -4.25 4.90
CA LYS A 17 22.95 -5.18 4.16
C LYS A 17 22.34 -5.38 2.78
N SER A 18 22.79 -4.59 1.84
CA SER A 18 22.23 -4.50 0.49
C SER A 18 23.24 -5.01 -0.53
N THR A 19 22.75 -5.32 -1.72
CA THR A 19 23.61 -5.57 -2.87
C THR A 19 24.21 -4.30 -3.48
N PHE A 20 23.94 -3.14 -2.88
CA PHE A 20 24.48 -1.84 -3.31
C PHE A 20 25.57 -1.38 -2.35
N PRO A 21 26.88 -1.42 -2.74
CA PRO A 21 27.99 -0.98 -1.90
C PRO A 21 27.81 0.43 -1.34
N ALA A 22 27.33 1.36 -2.16
CA ALA A 22 27.09 2.74 -1.74
C ALA A 22 26.06 2.87 -0.59
N VAL A 23 25.08 1.96 -0.50
CA VAL A 23 24.13 1.91 0.63
C VAL A 23 24.82 1.40 1.89
N GLU A 24 25.69 0.40 1.78
CA GLU A 24 26.45 -0.13 2.92
C GLU A 24 27.43 0.91 3.47
N GLU A 25 28.12 1.67 2.60
CA GLU A 25 28.98 2.78 2.99
C GLU A 25 28.20 3.88 3.71
N PHE A 26 27.04 4.26 3.16
CA PHE A 26 26.14 5.22 3.81
C PHE A 26 25.69 4.72 5.20
N VAL A 27 25.35 3.44 5.34
CA VAL A 27 24.97 2.88 6.65
C VAL A 27 26.15 2.91 7.63
N LYS A 28 27.36 2.58 7.19
CA LYS A 28 28.58 2.64 8.01
C LYS A 28 28.96 4.06 8.42
N SER A 29 28.69 5.05 7.57
CA SER A 29 28.99 6.47 7.86
C SER A 29 28.24 7.04 9.06
N GLY A 30 27.13 6.39 9.48
CA GLY A 30 26.31 6.88 10.59
C GLY A 30 25.42 8.08 10.25
N LYS A 31 25.53 8.67 9.06
CA LYS A 31 24.75 9.84 8.64
C LYS A 31 23.27 9.57 8.63
N SER A 32 22.44 10.58 8.90
CA SER A 32 20.97 10.50 8.81
C SER A 32 20.50 10.52 7.38
N GLU A 33 21.13 11.32 6.52
CA GLU A 33 20.82 11.41 5.08
C GLU A 33 22.01 11.89 4.26
N GLU A 34 22.08 11.40 3.01
CA GLU A 34 23.12 11.77 2.05
C GLU A 34 22.67 11.53 0.61
N ILE A 35 23.25 12.23 -0.35
CA ILE A 35 23.09 11.91 -1.77
C ILE A 35 24.19 10.91 -2.14
N ILE A 36 23.80 9.70 -2.50
CA ILE A 36 24.68 8.61 -2.90
C ILE A 36 24.58 8.33 -4.40
N GLN A 37 25.62 7.73 -4.95
CA GLN A 37 25.65 7.27 -6.35
C GLN A 37 25.61 5.77 -6.41
N ILE A 38 24.60 5.22 -7.10
CA ILE A 38 24.47 3.79 -7.33
C ILE A 38 24.90 3.48 -8.76
N LEU A 39 25.98 2.73 -8.89
CA LEU A 39 26.45 2.25 -10.18
C LEU A 39 25.66 1.03 -10.65
N PRO A 40 25.41 0.90 -11.97
CA PRO A 40 24.80 -0.30 -12.52
C PRO A 40 25.66 -1.53 -12.23
N SER A 41 25.05 -2.63 -11.80
CA SER A 41 25.78 -3.87 -11.52
C SER A 41 26.33 -4.48 -12.81
N ASN A 42 27.44 -5.22 -12.70
CA ASN A 42 28.07 -5.94 -13.82
C ASN A 42 27.06 -6.85 -14.55
N LYS A 43 26.10 -7.44 -13.83
CA LYS A 43 25.04 -8.26 -14.41
C LYS A 43 24.09 -7.44 -15.31
N ILE A 44 23.78 -6.21 -14.93
CA ILE A 44 22.95 -5.30 -15.75
C ILE A 44 23.75 -4.85 -16.97
N VAL A 45 25.01 -4.45 -16.76
CA VAL A 45 25.89 -4.04 -17.87
C VAL A 45 26.05 -5.18 -18.88
N ALA A 46 26.25 -6.41 -18.43
CA ALA A 46 26.41 -7.58 -19.30
C ALA A 46 25.13 -7.89 -20.11
N LYS A 47 23.94 -7.69 -19.53
CA LYS A 47 22.65 -7.94 -20.20
C LYS A 47 22.19 -6.79 -21.11
N THR A 48 22.81 -5.62 -21.01
CA THR A 48 22.45 -4.46 -21.81
C THR A 48 23.17 -4.50 -23.16
N PRO A 49 22.49 -4.27 -24.29
CA PRO A 49 23.11 -4.17 -25.60
C PRO A 49 24.25 -3.16 -25.62
N TYR A 50 25.32 -3.44 -26.34
CA TYR A 50 26.57 -2.64 -26.34
C TYR A 50 26.32 -1.15 -26.60
N GLU A 51 25.45 -0.84 -27.56
CA GLU A 51 25.10 0.55 -27.92
C GLU A 51 24.39 1.32 -26.78
N GLN A 52 23.67 0.59 -25.93
CA GLN A 52 22.94 1.17 -24.79
C GLN A 52 23.78 1.25 -23.53
N ARG A 53 24.93 0.55 -23.45
CA ARG A 53 25.83 0.56 -22.28
C ARG A 53 26.39 1.95 -21.98
N LYS A 54 26.64 2.76 -23.02
CA LYS A 54 27.11 4.14 -22.88
C LYS A 54 26.07 5.06 -22.18
N LYS A 55 24.80 4.66 -22.16
CA LYS A 55 23.71 5.40 -21.50
C LYS A 55 23.46 4.95 -20.07
N LEU A 56 24.17 3.92 -19.59
CA LEU A 56 24.09 3.46 -18.21
C LEU A 56 24.88 4.40 -17.29
N ASN A 57 24.23 5.43 -16.81
CA ASN A 57 24.80 6.39 -15.88
C ASN A 57 24.64 5.94 -14.41
N ALA A 58 25.50 6.47 -13.55
CA ALA A 58 25.31 6.34 -12.12
C ALA A 58 24.01 7.05 -11.70
N LEU A 59 23.17 6.35 -10.94
CA LEU A 59 21.95 6.93 -10.37
C LEU A 59 22.30 7.71 -9.12
N LYS A 60 22.07 9.02 -9.15
CA LYS A 60 22.14 9.87 -7.94
C LYS A 60 20.83 9.71 -7.19
N LEU A 61 20.89 9.23 -5.96
CA LEU A 61 19.72 9.04 -5.10
C LEU A 61 19.97 9.66 -3.74
N ARG A 62 18.94 10.20 -3.13
CA ARG A 62 18.97 10.61 -1.73
C ARG A 62 18.69 9.39 -0.88
N ALA A 63 19.62 9.06 0.00
CA ALA A 63 19.54 8.01 0.99
C ALA A 63 19.14 8.61 2.33
N ILE A 64 18.12 8.07 2.97
CA ILE A 64 17.62 8.50 4.29
C ILE A 64 17.66 7.29 5.20
N ARG A 65 18.33 7.41 6.36
CA ARG A 65 18.43 6.36 7.37
C ARG A 65 17.10 6.20 8.09
N LEU A 66 16.62 4.98 8.15
CA LEU A 66 15.44 4.58 8.89
C LEU A 66 15.84 3.57 9.95
N VAL A 67 15.55 3.87 11.22
CA VAL A 67 15.80 2.96 12.34
C VAL A 67 14.46 2.53 12.90
N SER A 68 14.22 1.22 12.95
CA SER A 68 13.01 0.68 13.57
C SER A 68 13.13 0.74 15.10
N PRO A 69 12.02 0.63 15.85
CA PRO A 69 12.05 0.54 17.32
C PRO A 69 12.93 -0.58 17.84
N ASP A 70 13.09 -1.68 17.07
CA ASP A 70 13.94 -2.83 17.39
C ASP A 70 15.42 -2.59 17.02
N GLY A 71 15.80 -1.36 16.66
CA GLY A 71 17.17 -1.00 16.28
C GLY A 71 17.60 -1.46 14.89
N ILE A 72 16.70 -2.04 14.09
CA ILE A 72 17.03 -2.49 12.73
C ILE A 72 17.15 -1.29 11.81
N VAL A 73 18.35 -1.14 11.19
CA VAL A 73 18.60 -0.08 10.23
C VAL A 73 18.17 -0.51 8.83
N SER A 74 17.49 0.38 8.14
CA SER A 74 17.20 0.29 6.72
C SER A 74 17.37 1.67 6.07
N VAL A 75 17.35 1.75 4.76
CA VAL A 75 17.59 2.99 4.03
C VAL A 75 16.43 3.22 3.06
N LEU A 76 15.87 4.43 3.06
CA LEU A 76 14.98 4.87 2.00
C LEU A 76 15.82 5.53 0.91
N LEU A 77 15.64 5.08 -0.32
CA LEU A 77 16.25 5.65 -1.51
C LEU A 77 15.19 6.39 -2.32
N THR A 78 15.45 7.65 -2.67
CA THR A 78 14.48 8.46 -3.39
C THR A 78 15.14 9.37 -4.44
N SER A 79 14.37 9.73 -5.46
CA SER A 79 14.71 10.78 -6.44
C SER A 79 14.38 12.20 -5.97
N LEU A 80 13.79 12.37 -4.78
CA LEU A 80 13.46 13.66 -4.19
C LEU A 80 14.71 14.28 -3.53
N HIS A 81 15.52 14.98 -4.29
CA HIS A 81 16.84 15.48 -3.85
C HIS A 81 16.76 16.76 -3.02
N ASP A 82 15.78 17.63 -3.31
CA ASP A 82 15.63 18.92 -2.64
C ASP A 82 15.17 18.73 -1.18
N LYS A 83 16.10 18.95 -0.25
CA LYS A 83 15.86 18.79 1.19
C LYS A 83 14.97 19.89 1.77
N ASN A 84 14.98 21.07 1.17
CA ASN A 84 14.17 22.19 1.65
C ASN A 84 12.69 22.01 1.28
N LYS A 85 12.44 21.45 0.10
CA LYS A 85 11.09 21.17 -0.37
C LYS A 85 10.53 19.86 0.21
N TYR A 86 11.38 18.86 0.39
CA TYR A 86 11.01 17.52 0.85
C TYR A 86 11.89 17.13 2.04
N ASP A 87 11.48 17.48 3.24
CA ASP A 87 12.22 17.09 4.43
C ASP A 87 12.20 15.56 4.64
N ALA A 88 13.21 15.05 5.35
CA ALA A 88 13.38 13.60 5.52
C ALA A 88 12.21 12.96 6.28
N GLN A 89 11.62 13.68 7.25
CA GLN A 89 10.52 13.17 8.04
C GLN A 89 9.25 13.01 7.22
N SER A 90 8.96 13.97 6.34
CA SER A 90 7.83 13.89 5.40
C SER A 90 7.98 12.71 4.43
N ILE A 91 9.22 12.44 3.94
CA ILE A 91 9.48 11.27 3.08
C ILE A 91 9.28 9.96 3.85
N ILE A 92 9.76 9.89 5.10
CA ILE A 92 9.57 8.73 5.96
C ILE A 92 8.07 8.50 6.22
N TRP A 93 7.34 9.55 6.56
CA TRP A 93 5.91 9.49 6.78
C TRP A 93 5.16 9.01 5.53
N LEU A 94 5.48 9.58 4.37
CA LEU A 94 4.89 9.17 3.09
C LEU A 94 5.17 7.70 2.77
N TYR A 95 6.39 7.23 3.04
CA TYR A 95 6.73 5.82 2.85
C TYR A 95 5.90 4.89 3.74
N PHE A 96 5.64 5.26 4.98
CA PHE A 96 4.81 4.44 5.88
C PHE A 96 3.35 4.38 5.44
N ARG A 97 2.83 5.42 4.78
CA ARG A 97 1.49 5.39 4.18
C ARG A 97 1.33 4.36 3.06
N ARG A 98 2.44 3.87 2.50
CA ARG A 98 2.40 2.74 1.55
C ARG A 98 1.64 1.54 2.12
N TRP A 99 1.64 1.35 3.44
CA TRP A 99 0.90 0.27 4.09
C TRP A 99 -0.62 0.37 3.88
N GLU A 100 -1.14 1.55 3.62
CA GLU A 100 -2.57 1.76 3.37
C GLU A 100 -3.06 0.96 2.16
N ILE A 101 -2.21 0.75 1.15
CA ILE A 101 -2.57 -0.08 -0.02
C ILE A 101 -2.74 -1.56 0.34
N GLU A 102 -1.95 -2.06 1.31
CA GLU A 102 -2.08 -3.45 1.79
C GLU A 102 -3.37 -3.62 2.61
N VAL A 103 -3.76 -2.60 3.35
CA VAL A 103 -5.06 -2.54 4.05
C VAL A 103 -6.20 -2.52 3.03
N TYR A 104 -6.07 -1.69 1.99
CA TYR A 104 -7.04 -1.62 0.89
C TYR A 104 -7.27 -2.99 0.24
N TYR A 105 -6.21 -3.69 -0.18
CA TYR A 105 -6.33 -5.03 -0.75
C TYR A 105 -6.93 -6.06 0.22
N ARG A 106 -6.62 -5.94 1.50
CA ARG A 106 -7.21 -6.81 2.53
C ARG A 106 -8.71 -6.58 2.62
N ASP A 107 -9.17 -5.33 2.63
CA ASP A 107 -10.57 -4.98 2.73
C ASP A 107 -11.35 -5.48 1.50
N GLU A 108 -10.78 -5.34 0.30
CA GLU A 108 -11.38 -5.89 -0.92
C GLU A 108 -11.47 -7.41 -0.89
N LYS A 109 -10.41 -8.10 -0.46
CA LYS A 109 -10.38 -9.56 -0.42
C LYS A 109 -11.26 -10.16 0.68
N CYS A 110 -11.27 -9.53 1.86
CA CYS A 110 -11.93 -10.10 3.04
C CYS A 110 -13.36 -9.60 3.22
N THR A 111 -13.65 -8.36 2.86
CA THR A 111 -14.97 -7.76 3.06
C THR A 111 -15.84 -7.87 1.81
N LEU A 112 -15.28 -7.55 0.64
CA LEU A 112 -15.99 -7.64 -0.63
C LEU A 112 -15.84 -8.99 -1.32
N GLU A 113 -15.00 -9.89 -0.79
CA GLU A 113 -14.76 -11.22 -1.35
C GLU A 113 -14.45 -11.19 -2.86
N ILE A 114 -13.72 -10.18 -3.31
CA ILE A 114 -13.46 -9.85 -4.72
C ILE A 114 -12.88 -11.02 -5.54
N GLU A 115 -12.43 -12.08 -4.89
CA GLU A 115 -11.94 -13.31 -5.54
C GLU A 115 -13.07 -14.32 -5.84
N LYS A 116 -14.31 -14.05 -5.37
CA LYS A 116 -15.49 -14.90 -5.58
C LYS A 116 -16.40 -14.30 -6.63
N PHE A 117 -16.05 -14.50 -7.89
CA PHE A 117 -16.87 -14.00 -8.99
C PHE A 117 -18.12 -14.87 -9.20
N HIS A 118 -19.24 -14.22 -9.47
CA HIS A 118 -20.51 -14.88 -9.83
C HIS A 118 -20.56 -15.14 -11.34
N SER A 119 -20.01 -14.24 -12.13
CA SER A 119 -19.94 -14.38 -13.58
C SER A 119 -18.90 -15.43 -14.01
N ARG A 120 -19.23 -16.14 -15.09
CA ARG A 120 -18.33 -17.09 -15.76
C ARG A 120 -17.70 -16.53 -17.03
N THR A 121 -18.10 -15.33 -17.44
CA THR A 121 -17.57 -14.67 -18.65
C THR A 121 -16.49 -13.66 -18.27
N ALA A 122 -15.50 -13.49 -19.14
CA ALA A 122 -14.43 -12.53 -18.91
C ALA A 122 -14.94 -11.09 -18.76
N ASN A 123 -15.98 -10.73 -19.50
CA ASN A 123 -16.59 -9.41 -19.39
C ASN A 123 -17.34 -9.23 -18.07
N GLY A 124 -18.14 -10.21 -17.65
CA GLY A 124 -18.85 -10.17 -16.38
C GLY A 124 -17.89 -10.10 -15.19
N ILE A 125 -16.78 -10.88 -15.20
CA ILE A 125 -15.74 -10.80 -14.16
C ILE A 125 -15.15 -9.38 -14.08
N ARG A 126 -14.89 -8.74 -15.24
CA ARG A 126 -14.40 -7.35 -15.25
C ARG A 126 -15.42 -6.37 -14.69
N GLN A 127 -16.70 -6.56 -15.01
CA GLN A 127 -17.78 -5.70 -14.50
C GLN A 127 -17.89 -5.81 -12.97
N GLU A 128 -17.87 -7.04 -12.42
CA GLU A 128 -17.88 -7.27 -10.97
C GLU A 128 -16.66 -6.64 -10.29
N LEU A 129 -15.47 -6.82 -10.89
CA LEU A 129 -14.24 -6.24 -10.37
C LEU A 129 -14.32 -4.70 -10.31
N PHE A 130 -14.70 -4.06 -11.41
CA PHE A 130 -14.80 -2.60 -11.46
C PHE A 130 -15.91 -2.06 -10.55
N ALA A 131 -17.04 -2.75 -10.45
CA ALA A 131 -18.12 -2.38 -9.54
C ALA A 131 -17.63 -2.41 -8.07
N ALA A 132 -16.93 -3.47 -7.67
CA ALA A 132 -16.34 -3.58 -6.33
C ALA A 132 -15.31 -2.47 -6.05
N MET A 133 -14.44 -2.16 -7.02
CA MET A 133 -13.47 -1.06 -6.88
C MET A 133 -14.16 0.30 -6.74
N ILE A 134 -15.19 0.57 -7.54
CA ILE A 134 -15.97 1.82 -7.45
C ILE A 134 -16.65 1.92 -6.08
N MET A 135 -17.29 0.85 -5.62
CA MET A 135 -17.91 0.82 -4.30
C MET A 135 -16.91 1.08 -3.18
N THR A 136 -15.71 0.48 -3.27
CA THR A 136 -14.64 0.73 -2.31
C THR A 136 -14.22 2.20 -2.27
N ILE A 137 -14.06 2.82 -3.45
CA ILE A 137 -13.65 4.23 -3.55
C ILE A 137 -14.74 5.13 -2.94
N ILE A 138 -16.00 4.92 -3.31
CA ILE A 138 -17.12 5.69 -2.79
C ILE A 138 -17.22 5.54 -1.27
N THR A 139 -17.18 4.30 -0.77
CA THR A 139 -17.26 4.02 0.68
C THR A 139 -16.13 4.71 1.45
N ARG A 140 -14.89 4.67 0.95
CA ARG A 140 -13.76 5.37 1.59
C ARG A 140 -13.90 6.87 1.56
N THR A 141 -14.43 7.43 0.49
CA THR A 141 -14.77 8.86 0.41
C THR A 141 -15.80 9.22 1.48
N MET A 142 -16.84 8.41 1.62
CA MET A 142 -17.87 8.63 2.65
C MET A 142 -17.29 8.50 4.08
N MET A 143 -16.36 7.59 4.31
CA MET A 143 -15.65 7.48 5.60
C MET A 143 -14.84 8.73 5.93
N ILE A 144 -14.17 9.34 4.96
CA ILE A 144 -13.44 10.61 5.15
C ILE A 144 -14.44 11.71 5.49
N LEU A 145 -15.48 11.88 4.68
CA LEU A 145 -16.52 12.89 4.90
C LEU A 145 -17.22 12.71 6.26
N SER A 146 -17.50 11.46 6.67
CA SER A 146 -18.12 11.17 7.97
C SER A 146 -17.22 11.55 9.15
N SER A 147 -15.90 11.45 8.98
CA SER A 147 -14.95 11.87 10.01
C SER A 147 -14.90 13.38 10.15
N ASP A 148 -14.91 14.10 9.05
CA ASP A 148 -14.93 15.56 9.03
C ASP A 148 -16.26 16.09 9.57
N PHE A 149 -17.38 15.51 9.14
CA PHE A 149 -18.73 15.88 9.56
C PHE A 149 -18.94 15.69 11.07
N SER A 150 -18.56 14.54 11.59
CA SER A 150 -18.77 14.20 13.02
C SER A 150 -17.85 14.95 13.98
N GLN A 151 -16.84 15.68 13.49
CA GLN A 151 -15.76 16.32 14.27
C GLN A 151 -15.07 15.39 15.28
N ARG A 152 -15.32 14.10 15.20
CA ARG A 152 -14.70 13.09 16.05
C ARG A 152 -13.31 12.77 15.52
N ARG A 153 -12.29 13.20 16.24
CA ARG A 153 -10.88 12.99 15.88
C ARG A 153 -10.32 11.63 16.31
N GLU A 154 -10.96 10.95 17.24
CA GLU A 154 -10.48 9.67 17.77
C GLU A 154 -11.00 8.48 16.96
N GLY A 155 -10.09 7.60 16.58
CA GLY A 155 -10.38 6.39 15.79
C GLY A 155 -10.72 6.67 14.33
N GLU A 156 -10.73 5.63 13.54
CA GLU A 156 -11.08 5.66 12.11
C GLU A 156 -12.41 4.91 11.89
N PRO A 157 -13.33 5.38 11.02
CA PRO A 157 -14.53 4.63 10.70
C PRO A 157 -14.18 3.21 10.25
N GLN A 158 -14.99 2.23 10.61
CA GLN A 158 -14.77 0.85 10.24
C GLN A 158 -15.25 0.58 8.82
N PHE A 159 -14.36 0.12 7.93
CA PHE A 159 -14.68 -0.10 6.51
C PHE A 159 -15.84 -1.09 6.30
N LYS A 160 -15.85 -2.21 7.06
CA LYS A 160 -16.92 -3.18 6.93
C LYS A 160 -18.30 -2.59 7.27
N HIS A 161 -18.38 -1.83 8.36
CA HIS A 161 -19.63 -1.14 8.72
C HIS A 161 -20.02 -0.10 7.68
N ALA A 162 -19.04 0.70 7.20
CA ALA A 162 -19.31 1.74 6.19
C ALA A 162 -19.84 1.15 4.89
N ILE A 163 -19.31 0.03 4.42
CA ILE A 163 -19.79 -0.60 3.18
C ILE A 163 -21.18 -1.24 3.36
N ASP A 164 -21.47 -1.80 4.54
CA ASP A 164 -22.79 -2.34 4.87
C ASP A 164 -23.83 -1.21 4.87
N VAL A 165 -23.51 -0.04 5.46
CA VAL A 165 -24.36 1.16 5.43
C VAL A 165 -24.57 1.65 3.98
N MET A 166 -23.49 1.74 3.19
CA MET A 166 -23.59 2.15 1.78
C MET A 166 -24.44 1.18 0.96
N ALA A 167 -24.35 -0.11 1.21
CA ALA A 167 -25.14 -1.10 0.50
C ALA A 167 -26.63 -1.04 0.85
N SER A 168 -26.98 -0.68 2.09
CA SER A 168 -28.38 -0.60 2.55
C SER A 168 -29.02 0.76 2.25
N GLU A 169 -28.29 1.86 2.39
CA GLU A 169 -28.86 3.21 2.40
C GLU A 169 -28.62 3.97 1.08
N ALA A 170 -27.54 3.64 0.32
CA ALA A 170 -27.21 4.41 -0.88
C ALA A 170 -28.28 4.35 -1.98
N VAL A 171 -29.12 3.30 -1.99
CA VAL A 171 -30.23 3.18 -2.92
C VAL A 171 -31.24 4.32 -2.74
N PHE A 172 -31.39 4.83 -1.52
CA PHE A 172 -32.29 5.94 -1.19
C PHE A 172 -31.72 7.31 -1.56
N LEU A 173 -30.42 7.38 -1.92
CA LEU A 173 -29.79 8.59 -2.47
C LEU A 173 -30.18 8.85 -3.93
N VAL A 174 -30.96 7.99 -4.58
CA VAL A 174 -31.52 8.24 -5.92
C VAL A 174 -32.79 9.10 -5.75
N PRO A 175 -32.70 10.42 -5.65
CA PRO A 175 -33.78 11.20 -5.15
C PRO A 175 -34.58 11.80 -6.27
N HIS A 176 -35.88 11.88 -6.02
CA HIS A 176 -36.78 12.79 -6.74
C HIS A 176 -36.84 14.16 -6.05
N ASP A 177 -36.30 14.28 -4.82
CA ASP A 177 -36.34 15.47 -3.98
C ASP A 177 -34.98 15.79 -3.42
N PRO A 178 -34.35 16.94 -3.76
CA PRO A 178 -33.04 17.35 -3.31
C PRO A 178 -32.90 17.50 -1.77
N GLU A 179 -33.97 17.97 -1.10
CA GLU A 179 -33.92 18.17 0.36
C GLU A 179 -33.83 16.82 1.08
N LYS A 180 -34.64 15.84 0.66
CA LYS A 180 -34.57 14.47 1.18
C LYS A 180 -33.20 13.80 0.90
N ALA A 181 -32.59 14.12 -0.25
CA ALA A 181 -31.26 13.61 -0.56
C ALA A 181 -30.21 14.08 0.46
N VAL A 182 -30.27 15.34 0.86
CA VAL A 182 -29.37 15.91 1.88
C VAL A 182 -29.60 15.26 3.24
N GLU A 183 -30.85 15.03 3.63
CA GLU A 183 -31.17 14.35 4.89
C GLU A 183 -30.62 12.92 4.92
N ILE A 184 -30.87 12.15 3.84
CA ILE A 184 -30.36 10.76 3.72
C ILE A 184 -28.84 10.75 3.71
N PHE A 185 -28.22 11.65 2.97
CA PHE A 185 -26.75 11.75 2.92
C PHE A 185 -26.16 12.05 4.30
N THR A 186 -26.77 12.97 5.04
CA THR A 186 -26.37 13.32 6.41
C THR A 186 -26.52 12.12 7.35
N SER A 187 -27.65 11.41 7.27
CA SER A 187 -27.89 10.19 8.05
C SER A 187 -26.84 9.10 7.78
N ILE A 188 -26.47 8.91 6.50
CA ILE A 188 -25.39 7.97 6.11
C ILE A 188 -24.06 8.36 6.75
N LEU A 189 -23.70 9.65 6.72
CA LEU A 189 -22.45 10.12 7.34
C LEU A 189 -22.42 9.88 8.85
N GLU A 190 -23.54 10.16 9.53
CA GLU A 190 -23.67 9.92 10.97
C GLU A 190 -23.57 8.45 11.31
N GLU A 191 -24.23 7.58 10.55
CA GLU A 191 -24.21 6.14 10.78
C GLU A 191 -22.83 5.55 10.54
N ILE A 192 -22.12 5.95 9.48
CA ILE A 192 -20.74 5.56 9.23
C ILE A 192 -19.81 6.02 10.35
N ALA A 193 -20.01 7.24 10.88
CA ALA A 193 -19.21 7.79 11.97
C ALA A 193 -19.42 7.07 13.29
N ARG A 194 -20.51 6.35 13.48
CA ARG A 194 -20.90 5.70 14.75
C ARG A 194 -19.96 4.56 15.12
N VAL A 195 -19.55 3.74 14.17
CA VAL A 195 -18.67 2.59 14.44
C VAL A 195 -17.24 2.91 14.02
N ARG A 196 -16.36 3.02 15.02
CA ARG A 196 -14.96 3.42 14.82
C ARG A 196 -13.99 2.38 15.38
N LEU A 197 -12.86 2.27 14.71
CA LEU A 197 -11.73 1.47 15.16
C LEU A 197 -10.75 2.37 15.91
N TYR A 198 -10.47 2.03 17.15
CA TYR A 198 -9.47 2.73 17.96
C TYR A 198 -8.15 1.98 17.90
N ARG A 199 -7.07 2.71 17.66
CA ARG A 199 -5.73 2.12 17.78
C ARG A 199 -5.47 1.81 19.25
N ALA A 200 -5.03 0.59 19.54
CA ALA A 200 -4.65 0.21 20.88
C ALA A 200 -3.55 1.17 21.40
N LYS A 201 -3.74 1.75 22.59
CA LYS A 201 -2.76 2.65 23.22
C LYS A 201 -1.43 1.95 23.52
N HIS A 202 -1.41 0.61 23.62
CA HIS A 202 -0.20 -0.17 23.86
C HIS A 202 0.33 -0.72 22.52
N GLN A 203 1.59 -0.41 22.24
CA GLN A 203 2.31 -1.09 21.16
C GLN A 203 2.35 -2.59 21.48
N ARG A 204 1.73 -3.40 20.62
CA ARG A 204 1.92 -4.85 20.71
C ARG A 204 3.39 -5.13 20.39
N GLN A 205 4.02 -5.98 21.20
CA GLN A 205 5.36 -6.47 20.87
C GLN A 205 5.34 -7.04 19.44
N SER A 206 6.30 -6.59 18.64
CA SER A 206 6.49 -7.13 17.29
C SER A 206 6.95 -8.58 17.43
N MET A 207 6.04 -9.52 17.17
CA MET A 207 6.41 -10.93 17.09
C MET A 207 7.11 -11.19 15.76
N PRO A 208 8.17 -12.02 15.73
CA PRO A 208 8.81 -12.42 14.49
C PRO A 208 7.75 -13.00 13.55
N ARG A 209 7.68 -12.47 12.34
CA ARG A 209 6.78 -13.01 11.32
C ARG A 209 7.17 -14.45 11.04
N VAL A 210 6.38 -15.40 11.48
CA VAL A 210 6.49 -16.77 10.99
C VAL A 210 6.06 -16.73 9.53
N SER A 211 7.02 -16.75 8.63
CA SER A 211 6.79 -16.88 7.20
C SER A 211 6.23 -18.29 6.94
N LYS A 212 4.92 -18.46 7.07
CA LYS A 212 4.28 -19.64 6.53
C LYS A 212 4.46 -19.57 5.03
N LYS A 213 5.14 -20.56 4.44
CA LYS A 213 5.17 -20.71 2.98
C LYS A 213 3.71 -20.66 2.52
N PRO A 214 3.38 -19.82 1.51
CA PRO A 214 2.02 -19.75 1.00
C PRO A 214 1.62 -21.18 0.64
N ILE A 215 0.52 -21.66 1.24
CA ILE A 215 -0.08 -22.92 0.84
C ILE A 215 -0.54 -22.65 -0.59
N ASN A 216 0.14 -23.25 -1.55
CA ASN A 216 -0.25 -23.16 -2.93
C ASN A 216 -1.60 -23.91 -3.05
N LYS A 217 -2.70 -23.16 -3.05
CA LYS A 217 -4.05 -23.72 -3.21
C LYS A 217 -4.23 -24.53 -4.51
N TRP A 218 -3.32 -24.31 -5.45
CA TRP A 218 -3.27 -24.96 -6.76
C TRP A 218 -2.17 -26.02 -6.86
N ALA A 219 -1.43 -26.32 -5.79
CA ALA A 219 -0.59 -27.49 -5.77
C ALA A 219 -1.51 -28.71 -5.85
N GLU A 220 -1.50 -29.39 -6.99
CA GLU A 220 -2.11 -30.69 -7.15
C GLU A 220 -1.74 -31.52 -5.93
N SER A 221 -2.77 -32.03 -5.24
CA SER A 221 -2.56 -32.96 -4.14
C SER A 221 -1.73 -34.11 -4.73
N LYS A 222 -0.44 -34.17 -4.38
CA LYS A 222 0.38 -35.31 -4.75
C LYS A 222 -0.39 -36.53 -4.29
N SER A 223 -0.95 -37.26 -5.24
CA SER A 223 -1.67 -38.49 -5.00
C SER A 223 -0.88 -39.31 -3.99
N ARG A 224 -1.48 -39.62 -2.86
CA ARG A 224 -0.89 -40.53 -1.90
C ARG A 224 -0.53 -41.79 -2.68
N LYS A 225 0.76 -42.00 -2.91
CA LYS A 225 1.23 -43.29 -3.37
C LYS A 225 0.72 -44.30 -2.35
N VAL A 226 -0.32 -45.02 -2.72
CA VAL A 226 -0.77 -46.21 -1.99
C VAL A 226 0.44 -47.12 -1.99
N LYS A 227 1.07 -47.28 -0.85
CA LYS A 227 2.05 -48.33 -0.61
C LYS A 227 1.20 -49.63 -0.59
N ASN A 228 1.15 -50.28 -1.72
CA ASN A 228 0.72 -51.68 -1.73
C ASN A 228 1.81 -52.45 -1.02
N ALA A 229 1.39 -53.08 0.10
CA ALA A 229 2.17 -54.08 0.81
C ALA A 229 2.25 -55.35 -0.04
#